data_778728a41c8c3d03aef78df4d067c440
#
_entry.id   778728a41c8c3d03aef78df4d067c440
#
_cell.length_a   1.000
_cell.length_b   1.000
_cell.length_c   1.000
_cell.angle_alpha   90.00
_cell.angle_beta   90.00
_cell.angle_gamma   90.00
#
_symmetry.space_group_name_H-M   'P 1'
#
loop_
_entity.id
_entity.type
_entity.pdbx_description
1 polymer ?
#
loop_
_entity_poly.entity_id
_entity_poly.type
_entity_poly.pdbx_seq_one_letter_code
_entity_poly.pdbx_strand_id
1 'polypeptide(L)'
;VFSLPGVVMWTFPMSMLLASLLTFGRLSASSEITAMKSCGIGFMRIAAPAVLLGFLVSVAAILFNEHVVPRANTAYRNVIYYEVEGNSGMKSQEHVIIKEITGGNIQRLLYAREYDAATQRLTGVSLQVFGDDGKVSHVENAEYAEWTGAEWIMHRGDLYDIAEDRLERHLRFDTQVLPVKKDPRQIIREQKEPEEMTMRELRRQIAVMQTQYVNTNKMEAELYQRVSVPMASLIFTLIGVPLGLQPTRNTSSAGFAMSVIIIFFYYALMTMGNALARGGVLPPMLAVWIPNIVGIIAGLILLRRASR
;
A
#
# COMPACT_ATOMS: atom_id res chain seq x y z
N VAL A 1 -12.50 -12.87 -11.05
CA VAL A 1 -11.24 -12.98 -11.83
C VAL A 1 -10.33 -11.79 -11.54
N PHE A 2 -10.83 -10.55 -11.59
CA PHE A 2 -10.02 -9.33 -11.39
C PHE A 2 -9.45 -9.14 -9.97
N SER A 3 -10.00 -9.79 -8.95
CA SER A 3 -9.46 -9.78 -7.57
C SER A 3 -8.26 -10.74 -7.38
N LEU A 4 -8.06 -11.70 -8.30
CA LEU A 4 -7.02 -12.72 -8.17
C LEU A 4 -5.59 -12.17 -8.08
N PRO A 5 -5.16 -11.16 -8.86
CA PRO A 5 -3.78 -10.67 -8.80
C PRO A 5 -3.37 -10.17 -7.40
N GLY A 6 -4.29 -9.52 -6.67
CA GLY A 6 -4.03 -9.11 -5.29
C GLY A 6 -3.79 -10.31 -4.36
N VAL A 7 -4.58 -11.38 -4.50
CA VAL A 7 -4.43 -12.60 -3.70
C VAL A 7 -3.14 -13.35 -4.07
N VAL A 8 -2.84 -13.47 -5.37
CA VAL A 8 -1.64 -14.14 -5.87
C VAL A 8 -0.36 -13.53 -5.29
N MET A 9 -0.34 -12.21 -5.13
CA MET A 9 0.81 -11.52 -4.54
C MET A 9 1.16 -12.02 -3.14
N TRP A 10 0.16 -12.35 -2.31
CA TRP A 10 0.38 -12.90 -0.97
C TRP A 10 0.89 -14.33 -0.97
N THR A 11 0.68 -15.08 -2.05
CA THR A 11 1.13 -16.47 -2.16
C THR A 11 2.61 -16.60 -2.49
N PHE A 12 3.26 -15.61 -3.10
CA PHE A 12 4.68 -15.66 -3.44
C PHE A 12 5.58 -15.95 -2.22
N PRO A 13 5.50 -15.18 -1.11
CA PRO A 13 6.33 -15.45 0.05
C PRO A 13 6.05 -16.84 0.66
N MET A 14 4.77 -17.22 0.77
CA MET A 14 4.37 -18.52 1.32
C MET A 14 4.94 -19.68 0.50
N SER A 15 4.85 -19.57 -0.83
CA SER A 15 5.38 -20.59 -1.75
C SER A 15 6.89 -20.72 -1.64
N MET A 16 7.60 -19.61 -1.49
CA MET A 16 9.07 -19.60 -1.34
C MET A 16 9.52 -20.26 -0.04
N LEU A 17 8.81 -20.03 1.07
CA LEU A 17 9.10 -20.72 2.34
C LEU A 17 8.91 -22.23 2.20
N LEU A 18 7.75 -22.63 1.71
CA LEU A 18 7.41 -24.05 1.54
C LEU A 18 8.39 -24.75 0.58
N ALA A 19 8.66 -24.14 -0.57
CA ALA A 19 9.58 -24.67 -1.57
C ALA A 19 10.99 -24.83 -1.00
N SER A 20 11.53 -23.84 -0.28
CA SER A 20 12.83 -23.92 0.33
C SER A 20 12.92 -24.99 1.44
N LEU A 21 11.92 -25.04 2.33
CA LEU A 21 11.85 -26.08 3.36
C LEU A 21 11.79 -27.49 2.78
N LEU A 22 10.92 -27.74 1.82
CA LEU A 22 10.75 -29.06 1.20
C LEU A 22 11.98 -29.47 0.38
N THR A 23 12.54 -28.56 -0.42
CA THR A 23 13.71 -28.85 -1.24
C THR A 23 14.93 -29.18 -0.38
N PHE A 24 15.27 -28.32 0.57
CA PHE A 24 16.42 -28.52 1.46
C PHE A 24 16.18 -29.68 2.44
N GLY A 25 14.94 -29.91 2.85
CA GLY A 25 14.56 -31.08 3.64
C GLY A 25 14.79 -32.39 2.87
N ARG A 26 14.41 -32.44 1.60
CA ARG A 26 14.66 -33.59 0.73
C ARG A 26 16.15 -33.82 0.49
N LEU A 27 16.89 -32.77 0.11
CA LEU A 27 18.35 -32.85 -0.10
C LEU A 27 19.11 -33.27 1.17
N SER A 28 18.61 -32.89 2.33
CA SER A 28 19.17 -33.33 3.63
C SER A 28 18.86 -34.80 3.92
N ALA A 29 17.62 -35.23 3.65
CA ALA A 29 17.19 -36.62 3.88
C ALA A 29 17.89 -37.62 2.94
N SER A 30 18.17 -37.23 1.68
CA SER A 30 18.96 -38.02 0.73
C SER A 30 20.47 -37.96 0.99
N SER A 31 20.92 -37.28 2.03
CA SER A 31 22.34 -37.08 2.36
C SER A 31 23.15 -36.32 1.29
N GLU A 32 22.50 -35.72 0.31
CA GLU A 32 23.18 -34.97 -0.76
C GLU A 32 23.93 -33.76 -0.23
N ILE A 33 23.35 -33.03 0.73
CA ILE A 33 24.02 -31.89 1.39
C ILE A 33 25.23 -32.36 2.16
N THR A 34 25.14 -33.50 2.83
CA THR A 34 26.27 -34.10 3.55
C THR A 34 27.39 -34.48 2.59
N ALA A 35 27.06 -35.10 1.46
CA ALA A 35 28.02 -35.44 0.41
C ALA A 35 28.71 -34.18 -0.16
N MET A 36 27.95 -33.13 -0.48
CA MET A 36 28.51 -31.85 -0.96
C MET A 36 29.44 -31.20 0.07
N LYS A 37 29.09 -31.24 1.38
CA LYS A 37 29.94 -30.72 2.44
C LYS A 37 31.24 -31.54 2.62
N SER A 38 31.15 -32.88 2.46
CA SER A 38 32.31 -33.76 2.47
C SER A 38 33.29 -33.51 1.29
N CYS A 39 32.75 -33.05 0.17
CA CYS A 39 33.57 -32.59 -0.96
C CYS A 39 34.15 -31.17 -0.77
N GLY A 40 34.00 -30.56 0.42
CA GLY A 40 34.55 -29.23 0.73
C GLY A 40 33.68 -28.06 0.27
N ILE A 41 32.44 -28.30 -0.18
CA ILE A 41 31.55 -27.22 -0.58
C ILE A 41 30.91 -26.62 0.68
N GLY A 42 31.23 -25.35 0.95
CA GLY A 42 30.66 -24.63 2.10
C GLY A 42 29.16 -24.42 1.97
N PHE A 43 28.43 -24.50 3.10
CA PHE A 43 26.97 -24.39 3.14
C PHE A 43 26.44 -23.12 2.46
N MET A 44 27.09 -21.98 2.64
CA MET A 44 26.69 -20.72 2.00
C MET A 44 26.67 -20.81 0.46
N ARG A 45 27.58 -21.61 -0.12
CA ARG A 45 27.62 -21.84 -1.57
C ARG A 45 26.45 -22.73 -2.04
N ILE A 46 26.03 -23.68 -1.18
CA ILE A 46 24.85 -24.53 -1.44
C ILE A 46 23.55 -23.71 -1.32
N ALA A 47 23.48 -22.79 -0.37
CA ALA A 47 22.32 -21.93 -0.13
C ALA A 47 22.18 -20.79 -1.17
N ALA A 48 23.30 -20.32 -1.73
CA ALA A 48 23.33 -19.15 -2.61
C ALA A 48 22.34 -19.18 -3.79
N PRO A 49 22.17 -20.27 -4.54
CA PRO A 49 21.20 -20.32 -5.64
C PRO A 49 19.76 -20.12 -5.15
N ALA A 50 19.38 -20.70 -4.02
CA ALA A 50 18.05 -20.56 -3.46
C ALA A 50 17.80 -19.11 -2.99
N VAL A 51 18.78 -18.50 -2.32
CA VAL A 51 18.71 -17.10 -1.88
C VAL A 51 18.63 -16.16 -3.08
N LEU A 52 19.40 -16.42 -4.14
CA LEU A 52 19.31 -15.65 -5.39
C LEU A 52 17.92 -15.78 -6.02
N LEU A 53 17.36 -16.99 -6.06
CA LEU A 53 16.00 -17.20 -6.55
C LEU A 53 14.98 -16.43 -5.70
N GLY A 54 15.09 -16.48 -4.37
CA GLY A 54 14.25 -15.70 -3.45
C GLY A 54 14.33 -14.21 -3.70
N PHE A 55 15.52 -13.69 -4.00
CA PHE A 55 15.70 -12.29 -4.39
C PHE A 55 15.03 -11.97 -5.73
N LEU A 56 15.21 -12.81 -6.76
CA LEU A 56 14.59 -12.62 -8.07
C LEU A 56 13.05 -12.66 -7.97
N VAL A 57 12.51 -13.60 -7.19
CA VAL A 57 11.06 -13.68 -6.95
C VAL A 57 10.57 -12.43 -6.20
N SER A 58 11.32 -11.91 -5.23
CA SER A 58 10.97 -10.65 -4.55
C SER A 58 10.91 -9.47 -5.51
N VAL A 59 11.89 -9.34 -6.40
CA VAL A 59 11.91 -8.28 -7.42
C VAL A 59 10.74 -8.45 -8.39
N ALA A 60 10.50 -9.66 -8.89
CA ALA A 60 9.38 -9.95 -9.77
C ALA A 60 8.03 -9.63 -9.09
N ALA A 61 7.88 -9.97 -7.81
CA ALA A 61 6.68 -9.66 -7.04
C ALA A 61 6.48 -8.14 -6.82
N ILE A 62 7.56 -7.36 -6.63
CA ILE A 62 7.49 -5.89 -6.56
C ILE A 62 6.98 -5.33 -7.90
N LEU A 63 7.55 -5.78 -9.02
CA LEU A 63 7.12 -5.35 -10.35
C LEU A 63 5.67 -5.73 -10.65
N PHE A 64 5.27 -6.93 -10.25
CA PHE A 64 3.89 -7.40 -10.37
C PHE A 64 2.93 -6.52 -9.56
N ASN A 65 3.31 -6.19 -8.31
CA ASN A 65 2.52 -5.33 -7.44
C ASN A 65 2.40 -3.89 -7.96
N GLU A 66 3.41 -3.37 -8.65
CA GLU A 66 3.38 -2.02 -9.23
C GLU A 66 2.57 -1.93 -10.53
N HIS A 67 2.64 -2.96 -11.39
CA HIS A 67 2.10 -2.87 -12.75
C HIS A 67 0.79 -3.64 -12.96
N VAL A 68 0.59 -4.74 -12.25
CA VAL A 68 -0.55 -5.65 -12.47
C VAL A 68 -1.65 -5.42 -11.43
N VAL A 69 -1.30 -5.39 -10.15
CA VAL A 69 -2.27 -5.31 -9.05
C VAL A 69 -3.14 -4.04 -9.12
N PRO A 70 -2.61 -2.81 -9.34
CA PRO A 70 -3.42 -1.61 -9.39
C PRO A 70 -4.44 -1.63 -10.55
N ARG A 71 -4.01 -2.10 -11.72
CA ARG A 71 -4.89 -2.22 -12.89
C ARG A 71 -6.01 -3.22 -12.67
N ALA A 72 -5.68 -4.35 -12.05
CA ALA A 72 -6.66 -5.39 -11.73
C ALA A 72 -7.68 -4.90 -10.68
N ASN A 73 -7.23 -4.21 -9.64
CA ASN A 73 -8.11 -3.64 -8.63
C ASN A 73 -9.02 -2.56 -9.20
N THR A 74 -8.51 -1.70 -10.08
CA THR A 74 -9.34 -0.72 -10.81
C THR A 74 -10.40 -1.42 -11.68
N ALA A 75 -10.03 -2.47 -12.42
CA ALA A 75 -10.97 -3.24 -13.23
C ALA A 75 -12.01 -3.95 -12.35
N TYR A 76 -11.61 -4.52 -11.22
CA TYR A 76 -12.50 -5.14 -10.24
C TYR A 76 -13.53 -4.15 -9.70
N ARG A 77 -13.07 -2.97 -9.28
CA ARG A 77 -13.95 -1.90 -8.81
C ARG A 77 -14.95 -1.47 -9.87
N ASN A 78 -14.48 -1.27 -11.10
CA ASN A 78 -15.37 -0.89 -12.20
C ASN A 78 -16.51 -1.91 -12.42
N VAL A 79 -16.18 -3.21 -12.38
CA VAL A 79 -17.21 -4.26 -12.52
C VAL A 79 -18.20 -4.19 -11.35
N ILE A 80 -17.74 -4.05 -10.11
CA ILE A 80 -18.64 -3.95 -8.95
C ILE A 80 -19.56 -2.74 -9.08
N TYR A 81 -19.02 -1.56 -9.40
CA TYR A 81 -19.80 -0.35 -9.54
C TYR A 81 -20.81 -0.41 -10.70
N TYR A 82 -20.43 -1.00 -11.84
CA TYR A 82 -21.30 -1.01 -13.03
C TYR A 82 -22.30 -2.18 -13.03
N GLU A 83 -21.90 -3.35 -12.58
CA GLU A 83 -22.70 -4.57 -12.74
C GLU A 83 -23.44 -4.98 -11.46
N VAL A 84 -22.87 -4.74 -10.28
CA VAL A 84 -23.43 -5.21 -9.01
C VAL A 84 -24.17 -4.10 -8.26
N GLU A 85 -23.61 -2.89 -8.18
CA GLU A 85 -24.18 -1.78 -7.41
C GLU A 85 -25.08 -0.85 -8.27
N GLY A 86 -25.18 -1.07 -9.55
CA GLY A 86 -25.90 -0.36 -10.64
C GLY A 86 -26.90 0.77 -10.35
N ASN A 87 -27.39 0.92 -9.14
CA ASN A 87 -28.16 2.06 -8.62
C ASN A 87 -28.22 2.10 -7.09
N SER A 88 -27.51 1.25 -6.40
CA SER A 88 -27.56 1.13 -4.94
C SER A 88 -26.56 2.10 -4.32
N GLY A 89 -27.08 3.13 -3.68
CA GLY A 89 -26.48 4.07 -2.75
C GLY A 89 -24.97 4.36 -2.84
N MET A 90 -24.64 5.61 -3.11
CA MET A 90 -23.27 6.12 -2.95
C MET A 90 -22.76 5.77 -1.56
N LYS A 91 -21.50 5.31 -1.45
CA LYS A 91 -20.84 5.10 -0.15
C LYS A 91 -20.16 6.39 0.29
N SER A 92 -20.23 6.68 1.58
CA SER A 92 -19.43 7.76 2.19
C SER A 92 -17.95 7.46 1.99
N GLN A 93 -17.18 8.49 1.71
CA GLN A 93 -15.76 8.36 1.38
C GLN A 93 -14.93 9.42 2.10
N GLU A 94 -13.87 8.98 2.76
CA GLU A 94 -12.90 9.86 3.40
C GLU A 94 -11.87 10.38 2.40
N HIS A 95 -11.36 11.59 2.64
CA HIS A 95 -10.25 12.21 1.88
C HIS A 95 -10.49 12.31 0.37
N VAL A 96 -11.57 12.98 -0.01
CA VAL A 96 -11.92 13.25 -1.41
C VAL A 96 -10.98 14.33 -1.98
N ILE A 97 -10.30 14.01 -3.08
CA ILE A 97 -9.41 14.94 -3.78
C ILE A 97 -9.83 15.05 -5.24
N ILE A 98 -10.13 16.26 -5.68
CA ILE A 98 -10.47 16.56 -7.06
C ILE A 98 -9.41 17.50 -7.62
N LYS A 99 -8.81 17.09 -8.75
CA LYS A 99 -7.82 17.89 -9.48
C LYS A 99 -8.41 18.33 -10.80
N GLU A 100 -8.36 19.61 -11.07
CA GLU A 100 -8.68 20.18 -12.37
C GLU A 100 -7.36 20.56 -13.06
N ILE A 101 -7.07 19.86 -14.18
CA ILE A 101 -5.83 20.03 -14.93
C ILE A 101 -6.19 20.61 -16.28
N THR A 102 -5.61 21.77 -16.60
CA THR A 102 -5.72 22.41 -17.91
C THR A 102 -4.33 22.68 -18.45
N GLY A 103 -4.06 22.28 -19.69
CA GLY A 103 -2.74 22.49 -20.30
C GLY A 103 -1.57 21.76 -19.63
N GLY A 104 -1.82 20.73 -18.83
CA GLY A 104 -0.79 19.98 -18.10
C GLY A 104 -0.47 20.50 -16.69
N ASN A 105 -1.00 21.65 -16.31
CA ASN A 105 -0.85 22.24 -14.99
C ASN A 105 -2.12 22.08 -14.15
N ILE A 106 -1.96 21.92 -12.84
CA ILE A 106 -3.10 21.89 -11.91
C ILE A 106 -3.56 23.34 -11.77
N GLN A 107 -4.79 23.62 -12.17
CA GLN A 107 -5.42 24.93 -11.96
C GLN A 107 -6.17 25.01 -10.66
N ARG A 108 -6.83 23.91 -10.26
CA ARG A 108 -7.59 23.84 -9.01
C ARG A 108 -7.38 22.49 -8.34
N LEU A 109 -7.26 22.52 -7.04
CA LEU A 109 -7.18 21.36 -6.17
C LEU A 109 -8.24 21.51 -5.10
N LEU A 110 -9.27 20.68 -5.16
CA LEU A 110 -10.26 20.57 -4.11
C LEU A 110 -9.90 19.39 -3.22
N TYR A 111 -9.85 19.62 -1.93
CA TYR A 111 -9.79 18.62 -0.89
C TYR A 111 -11.06 18.69 -0.05
N ALA A 112 -11.67 17.54 0.26
CA ALA A 112 -12.70 17.45 1.30
C ALA A 112 -12.33 16.31 2.25
N ARG A 113 -12.56 16.52 3.55
CA ARG A 113 -12.25 15.53 4.58
C ARG A 113 -13.08 14.28 4.41
N GLU A 114 -14.36 14.44 4.09
CA GLU A 114 -15.30 13.36 3.94
C GLU A 114 -16.43 13.76 2.99
N TYR A 115 -16.88 12.81 2.20
CA TYR A 115 -18.16 12.87 1.51
C TYR A 115 -19.16 11.96 2.24
N ASP A 116 -20.24 12.53 2.74
CA ASP A 116 -21.34 11.78 3.34
C ASP A 116 -22.41 11.48 2.27
N ALA A 117 -22.60 10.21 1.97
CA ALA A 117 -23.55 9.76 0.96
C ALA A 117 -25.02 9.93 1.38
N ALA A 118 -25.33 9.92 2.68
CA ALA A 118 -26.69 10.06 3.18
C ALA A 118 -27.20 11.51 3.02
N THR A 119 -26.32 12.48 3.29
CA THR A 119 -26.65 13.91 3.23
C THR A 119 -26.20 14.57 1.92
N GLN A 120 -25.44 13.86 1.06
CA GLN A 120 -24.82 14.37 -0.16
C GLN A 120 -23.95 15.62 0.08
N ARG A 121 -23.21 15.63 1.20
CA ARG A 121 -22.37 16.75 1.63
C ARG A 121 -20.88 16.38 1.64
N LEU A 122 -20.07 17.34 1.24
CA LEU A 122 -18.62 17.32 1.47
C LEU A 122 -18.35 18.11 2.76
N THR A 123 -17.60 17.54 3.70
CA THR A 123 -17.23 18.19 4.96
C THR A 123 -15.75 18.55 4.98
N GLY A 124 -15.40 19.67 5.62
CA GLY A 124 -14.02 20.15 5.71
C GLY A 124 -13.41 20.42 4.33
N VAL A 125 -14.07 21.27 3.56
CA VAL A 125 -13.72 21.57 2.16
C VAL A 125 -12.62 22.61 2.11
N SER A 126 -11.58 22.37 1.31
CA SER A 126 -10.51 23.31 1.00
C SER A 126 -10.26 23.32 -0.50
N LEU A 127 -10.49 24.45 -1.14
CA LEU A 127 -10.19 24.69 -2.55
C LEU A 127 -8.95 25.56 -2.67
N GLN A 128 -7.95 25.06 -3.39
CA GLN A 128 -6.76 25.83 -3.77
C GLN A 128 -6.82 26.12 -5.27
N VAL A 129 -6.62 27.37 -5.62
CA VAL A 129 -6.51 27.81 -7.01
C VAL A 129 -5.08 28.27 -7.27
N PHE A 130 -4.54 27.78 -8.38
CA PHE A 130 -3.17 28.04 -8.78
C PHE A 130 -3.16 29.06 -9.92
N GLY A 131 -2.23 30.02 -9.86
CA GLY A 131 -1.96 30.93 -10.94
C GLY A 131 -1.18 30.29 -12.09
N ASP A 132 -0.97 31.04 -13.16
CA ASP A 132 -0.22 30.58 -14.33
C ASP A 132 1.25 30.28 -14.01
N ASP A 133 1.78 30.85 -12.93
CA ASP A 133 3.12 30.60 -12.39
C ASP A 133 3.21 29.29 -11.56
N GLY A 134 2.10 28.56 -11.38
CA GLY A 134 2.01 27.35 -10.60
C GLY A 134 2.01 27.57 -9.08
N LYS A 135 1.94 28.81 -8.62
CA LYS A 135 1.78 29.15 -7.20
C LYS A 135 0.33 29.25 -6.80
N VAL A 136 0.04 29.06 -5.52
CA VAL A 136 -1.32 29.23 -4.99
C VAL A 136 -1.69 30.71 -5.03
N SER A 137 -2.74 31.04 -5.76
CA SER A 137 -3.26 32.42 -5.87
C SER A 137 -4.31 32.70 -4.79
N HIS A 138 -5.21 31.74 -4.52
CA HIS A 138 -6.13 31.87 -3.40
C HIS A 138 -6.53 30.51 -2.83
N VAL A 139 -6.97 30.51 -1.58
CA VAL A 139 -7.45 29.34 -0.84
C VAL A 139 -8.82 29.68 -0.28
N GLU A 140 -9.78 28.79 -0.54
CA GLU A 140 -11.12 28.85 0.04
C GLU A 140 -11.33 27.67 0.95
N ASN A 141 -11.64 27.93 2.21
CA ASN A 141 -11.98 26.87 3.17
C ASN A 141 -13.46 27.02 3.56
N ALA A 142 -14.17 25.91 3.63
CA ALA A 142 -15.56 25.86 4.05
C ALA A 142 -15.81 24.72 5.01
N GLU A 143 -16.76 24.90 5.92
CA GLU A 143 -17.14 23.86 6.86
C GLU A 143 -17.74 22.67 6.14
N TYR A 144 -18.61 22.92 5.16
CA TYR A 144 -19.19 21.90 4.28
C TYR A 144 -19.62 22.49 2.93
N ALA A 145 -19.76 21.61 1.94
CA ALA A 145 -20.40 21.93 0.66
C ALA A 145 -21.52 20.93 0.38
N GLU A 146 -22.65 21.44 -0.14
CA GLU A 146 -23.85 20.69 -0.41
C GLU A 146 -24.16 20.69 -1.91
N TRP A 147 -24.61 19.54 -2.43
CA TRP A 147 -25.02 19.40 -3.81
C TRP A 147 -26.49 19.79 -3.99
N THR A 148 -26.77 20.79 -4.80
CA THR A 148 -28.13 21.28 -5.07
C THR A 148 -28.85 20.54 -6.20
N GLY A 149 -28.18 19.55 -6.82
CA GLY A 149 -28.66 18.89 -8.03
C GLY A 149 -28.05 19.46 -9.33
N ALA A 150 -27.47 20.65 -9.26
CA ALA A 150 -26.83 21.33 -10.42
C ALA A 150 -25.40 21.80 -10.11
N GLU A 151 -25.16 22.28 -8.89
CA GLU A 151 -23.89 22.86 -8.46
C GLU A 151 -23.64 22.60 -6.97
N TRP A 152 -22.36 22.72 -6.57
CA TRP A 152 -21.96 22.65 -5.18
C TRP A 152 -21.97 24.02 -4.55
N ILE A 153 -22.60 24.15 -3.40
CA ILE A 153 -22.62 25.37 -2.60
C ILE A 153 -21.83 25.12 -1.31
N MET A 154 -20.77 25.90 -1.13
CA MET A 154 -19.98 25.95 0.10
C MET A 154 -20.71 26.82 1.13
N HIS A 155 -20.63 26.41 2.39
CA HIS A 155 -21.24 27.10 3.51
C HIS A 155 -20.23 27.37 4.61
N ARG A 156 -20.35 28.56 5.21
CA ARG A 156 -19.54 29.02 6.34
C ARG A 156 -18.04 28.88 6.11
N GLY A 157 -17.51 29.74 5.26
CA GLY A 157 -16.12 29.65 4.84
C GLY A 157 -15.35 30.95 4.89
N ASP A 158 -14.06 30.77 4.68
CA ASP A 158 -13.09 31.84 4.63
C ASP A 158 -12.32 31.75 3.30
N LEU A 159 -12.15 32.89 2.63
CA LEU A 159 -11.35 33.04 1.41
C LEU A 159 -10.09 33.83 1.74
N TYR A 160 -8.96 33.30 1.31
CA TYR A 160 -7.63 33.91 1.49
C TYR A 160 -7.00 34.16 0.13
N ASP A 161 -6.80 35.46 -0.22
CA ASP A 161 -6.04 35.85 -1.40
C ASP A 161 -4.55 35.91 -1.04
N ILE A 162 -3.71 35.26 -1.85
CA ILE A 162 -2.28 35.16 -1.65
C ILE A 162 -1.57 35.77 -2.86
N ALA A 163 -0.81 36.86 -2.64
CA ALA A 163 0.06 37.42 -3.65
C ALA A 163 1.50 37.52 -3.10
N GLU A 164 2.48 37.12 -3.90
CA GLU A 164 3.92 37.14 -3.54
C GLU A 164 4.21 36.39 -2.20
N ASP A 165 3.55 35.22 -1.96
CA ASP A 165 3.63 34.47 -0.73
C ASP A 165 3.18 35.22 0.54
N ARG A 166 2.38 36.28 0.38
CA ARG A 166 1.78 37.04 1.47
C ARG A 166 0.28 37.05 1.38
N LEU A 167 -0.38 37.00 2.56
CA LEU A 167 -1.81 37.15 2.65
C LEU A 167 -2.17 38.62 2.34
N GLU A 168 -2.87 38.83 1.20
CA GLU A 168 -3.35 40.18 0.83
C GLU A 168 -4.74 40.46 1.40
N ARG A 169 -5.61 39.48 1.37
CA ARG A 169 -7.00 39.63 1.74
C ARG A 169 -7.55 38.41 2.44
N HIS A 170 -8.37 38.62 3.44
CA HIS A 170 -9.17 37.60 4.08
C HIS A 170 -10.64 38.05 4.05
N LEU A 171 -11.50 37.22 3.47
CA LEU A 171 -12.94 37.45 3.38
C LEU A 171 -13.66 36.24 3.98
N ARG A 172 -14.68 36.50 4.76
CA ARG A 172 -15.59 35.47 5.26
C ARG A 172 -16.87 35.49 4.42
N PHE A 173 -17.37 34.31 4.07
CA PHE A 173 -18.63 34.16 3.35
C PHE A 173 -19.55 33.19 4.06
N ASP A 174 -20.85 33.43 3.97
CA ASP A 174 -21.86 32.51 4.48
C ASP A 174 -22.17 31.41 3.46
N THR A 175 -22.24 31.78 2.18
CA THR A 175 -22.46 30.87 1.06
C THR A 175 -21.66 31.30 -0.15
N GLN A 176 -21.05 30.31 -0.86
CA GLN A 176 -20.32 30.54 -2.11
C GLN A 176 -20.47 29.35 -3.03
N VAL A 177 -20.59 29.58 -4.32
CA VAL A 177 -20.64 28.51 -5.33
C VAL A 177 -19.24 27.93 -5.51
N LEU A 178 -19.11 26.61 -5.33
CA LEU A 178 -17.87 25.90 -5.61
C LEU A 178 -17.77 25.66 -7.14
N PRO A 179 -16.72 26.14 -7.80
CA PRO A 179 -16.59 26.07 -9.26
C PRO A 179 -16.18 24.67 -9.76
N VAL A 180 -16.82 23.62 -9.24
CA VAL A 180 -16.63 22.21 -9.64
C VAL A 180 -17.92 21.71 -10.27
N LYS A 181 -17.88 21.41 -11.56
CA LYS A 181 -19.06 20.98 -12.36
C LYS A 181 -19.33 19.48 -12.30
N LYS A 182 -18.64 18.74 -11.44
CA LYS A 182 -18.80 17.29 -11.30
C LYS A 182 -19.89 16.97 -10.30
N ASP A 183 -20.79 16.06 -10.67
CA ASP A 183 -21.78 15.54 -9.74
C ASP A 183 -21.15 14.63 -8.66
N PRO A 184 -21.82 14.37 -7.54
CA PRO A 184 -21.30 13.51 -6.49
C PRO A 184 -20.89 12.12 -6.98
N ARG A 185 -21.63 11.54 -7.93
CA ARG A 185 -21.33 10.20 -8.48
C ARG A 185 -20.04 10.20 -9.28
N GLN A 186 -19.80 11.25 -10.07
CA GLN A 186 -18.56 11.40 -10.83
C GLN A 186 -17.37 11.60 -9.91
N ILE A 187 -17.54 12.41 -8.85
CA ILE A 187 -16.50 12.65 -7.86
C ILE A 187 -16.06 11.34 -7.22
N ILE A 188 -16.98 10.55 -6.68
CA ILE A 188 -16.69 9.29 -6.02
C ILE A 188 -16.09 8.27 -6.99
N ARG A 189 -16.60 8.21 -8.21
CA ARG A 189 -16.10 7.31 -9.25
C ARG A 189 -14.62 7.57 -9.61
N GLU A 190 -14.21 8.82 -9.64
CA GLU A 190 -12.84 9.22 -9.97
C GLU A 190 -11.86 9.03 -8.81
N GLN A 191 -12.35 8.89 -7.58
CA GLN A 191 -11.47 8.60 -6.44
C GLN A 191 -10.93 7.19 -6.54
N LYS A 192 -9.61 7.07 -6.57
CA LYS A 192 -8.93 5.78 -6.48
C LYS A 192 -8.65 5.45 -5.02
N GLU A 193 -8.91 4.22 -4.64
CA GLU A 193 -8.44 3.72 -3.35
C GLU A 193 -6.91 3.52 -3.36
N PRO A 194 -6.23 3.58 -2.20
CA PRO A 194 -4.77 3.41 -2.14
C PRO A 194 -4.28 2.15 -2.84
N GLU A 195 -5.07 1.06 -2.80
CA GLU A 195 -4.75 -0.22 -3.44
C GLU A 195 -4.82 -0.21 -4.97
N GLU A 196 -5.47 0.81 -5.56
CA GLU A 196 -5.61 0.99 -7.01
C GLU A 196 -4.58 1.96 -7.59
N MET A 197 -3.87 2.68 -6.73
CA MET A 197 -2.86 3.64 -7.13
C MET A 197 -1.53 2.94 -7.39
N THR A 198 -0.75 3.44 -8.34
CA THR A 198 0.66 3.09 -8.45
C THR A 198 1.46 3.75 -7.32
N MET A 199 2.68 3.27 -7.04
CA MET A 199 3.55 3.91 -6.02
C MET A 199 3.80 5.41 -6.32
N ARG A 200 3.85 5.78 -7.62
CA ARG A 200 4.00 7.20 -8.01
C ARG A 200 2.76 8.02 -7.70
N GLU A 201 1.58 7.50 -8.01
CA GLU A 201 0.31 8.15 -7.69
C GLU A 201 0.15 8.29 -6.17
N LEU A 202 0.45 7.22 -5.43
CA LEU A 202 0.35 7.20 -3.97
C LEU A 202 1.29 8.22 -3.32
N ARG A 203 2.56 8.31 -3.77
CA ARG A 203 3.51 9.34 -3.29
C ARG A 203 3.02 10.76 -3.57
N ARG A 204 2.47 11.02 -4.77
CA ARG A 204 1.89 12.33 -5.10
C ARG A 204 0.69 12.66 -4.22
N GLN A 205 -0.15 11.66 -3.96
CA GLN A 205 -1.32 11.83 -3.09
C GLN A 205 -0.89 12.16 -1.65
N ILE A 206 0.07 11.40 -1.10
CA ILE A 206 0.65 11.65 0.22
C ILE A 206 1.21 13.09 0.31
N ALA A 207 1.99 13.53 -0.69
CA ALA A 207 2.55 14.87 -0.71
C ALA A 207 1.46 15.95 -0.67
N VAL A 208 0.38 15.78 -1.42
CA VAL A 208 -0.76 16.73 -1.40
C VAL A 208 -1.45 16.72 -0.03
N MET A 209 -1.68 15.55 0.58
CA MET A 209 -2.32 15.46 1.89
C MET A 209 -1.45 16.06 3.01
N GLN A 210 -0.14 15.90 2.93
CA GLN A 210 0.80 16.51 3.88
C GLN A 210 0.76 18.04 3.85
N THR A 211 0.58 18.65 2.67
CA THR A 211 0.41 20.13 2.57
C THR A 211 -0.90 20.61 3.23
N GLN A 212 -1.87 19.73 3.40
CA GLN A 212 -3.14 20.01 4.07
C GLN A 212 -3.13 19.63 5.56
N TYR A 213 -1.97 19.25 6.11
CA TYR A 213 -1.83 18.76 7.51
C TYR A 213 -2.75 17.56 7.83
N VAL A 214 -3.10 16.76 6.81
CA VAL A 214 -3.93 15.58 6.96
C VAL A 214 -3.07 14.38 7.34
N ASN A 215 -3.61 13.50 8.18
CA ASN A 215 -2.92 12.27 8.57
C ASN A 215 -2.74 11.33 7.36
N THR A 216 -1.49 11.07 6.99
CA THR A 216 -1.10 10.24 5.85
C THR A 216 -0.69 8.81 6.22
N ASN A 217 -0.74 8.45 7.50
CA ASN A 217 -0.21 7.19 8.02
C ASN A 217 -0.76 5.95 7.30
N LYS A 218 -2.06 5.94 6.96
CA LYS A 218 -2.70 4.85 6.23
C LYS A 218 -2.11 4.68 4.83
N MET A 219 -1.94 5.78 4.10
CA MET A 219 -1.39 5.76 2.73
C MET A 219 0.11 5.47 2.72
N GLU A 220 0.84 5.99 3.69
CA GLU A 220 2.26 5.68 3.85
C GLU A 220 2.49 4.22 4.20
N ALA A 221 1.68 3.65 5.11
CA ALA A 221 1.73 2.23 5.42
C ALA A 221 1.49 1.38 4.16
N GLU A 222 0.49 1.72 3.35
CA GLU A 222 0.21 1.03 2.08
C GLU A 222 1.40 1.14 1.10
N LEU A 223 2.00 2.34 0.98
CA LEU A 223 3.16 2.55 0.13
C LEU A 223 4.34 1.66 0.52
N TYR A 224 4.66 1.58 1.82
CA TYR A 224 5.76 0.76 2.32
C TYR A 224 5.46 -0.75 2.24
N GLN A 225 4.20 -1.16 2.40
CA GLN A 225 3.78 -2.56 2.23
C GLN A 225 4.04 -3.09 0.82
N ARG A 226 3.94 -2.25 -0.21
CA ARG A 226 4.17 -2.65 -1.60
C ARG A 226 5.58 -3.16 -1.88
N VAL A 227 6.53 -2.78 -1.04
CA VAL A 227 7.91 -3.29 -1.11
C VAL A 227 8.15 -4.34 -0.01
N SER A 228 7.67 -4.07 1.20
CA SER A 228 7.90 -4.94 2.37
C SER A 228 7.32 -6.35 2.18
N VAL A 229 6.09 -6.47 1.66
CA VAL A 229 5.43 -7.77 1.48
C VAL A 229 6.14 -8.65 0.44
N PRO A 230 6.48 -8.19 -0.77
CA PRO A 230 7.26 -8.98 -1.72
C PRO A 230 8.64 -9.40 -1.18
N MET A 231 9.31 -8.53 -0.41
CA MET A 231 10.62 -8.84 0.20
C MET A 231 10.57 -10.02 1.16
N ALA A 232 9.39 -10.36 1.69
CA ALA A 232 9.21 -11.55 2.51
C ALA A 232 9.58 -12.84 1.76
N SER A 233 9.50 -12.89 0.43
CA SER A 233 9.91 -14.06 -0.37
C SER A 233 11.40 -14.38 -0.19
N LEU A 234 12.25 -13.36 -0.19
CA LEU A 234 13.67 -13.50 0.13
C LEU A 234 13.89 -13.94 1.59
N ILE A 235 13.18 -13.30 2.51
CA ILE A 235 13.34 -13.56 3.96
C ILE A 235 12.89 -14.97 4.29
N PHE A 236 11.79 -15.42 3.72
CA PHE A 236 11.29 -16.79 3.91
C PHE A 236 12.23 -17.82 3.31
N THR A 237 12.92 -17.49 2.22
CA THR A 237 13.98 -18.36 1.69
C THR A 237 15.18 -18.42 2.64
N LEU A 238 15.61 -17.27 3.20
CA LEU A 238 16.69 -17.21 4.20
C LEU A 238 16.39 -18.04 5.45
N ILE A 239 15.14 -18.13 5.86
CA ILE A 239 14.69 -18.94 6.99
C ILE A 239 14.50 -20.41 6.58
N GLY A 240 13.87 -20.66 5.44
CA GLY A 240 13.48 -22.00 4.99
C GLY A 240 14.67 -22.88 4.65
N VAL A 241 15.71 -22.33 4.03
CA VAL A 241 16.93 -23.06 3.66
C VAL A 241 17.60 -23.73 4.87
N PRO A 242 17.99 -23.00 5.94
CA PRO A 242 18.62 -23.63 7.10
C PRO A 242 17.68 -24.51 7.93
N LEU A 243 16.39 -24.19 7.99
CA LEU A 243 15.42 -25.02 8.71
C LEU A 243 15.15 -26.35 7.99
N GLY A 244 15.23 -26.39 6.67
CA GLY A 244 15.13 -27.61 5.90
C GLY A 244 16.25 -28.60 6.15
N LEU A 245 17.40 -28.16 6.68
CA LEU A 245 18.54 -29.04 6.99
C LEU A 245 18.37 -29.90 8.25
N GLN A 246 17.37 -29.63 9.08
CA GLN A 246 17.22 -30.39 10.33
C GLN A 246 16.81 -31.82 10.01
N PRO A 247 17.58 -32.83 10.52
CA PRO A 247 17.31 -34.22 10.25
C PRO A 247 16.09 -34.70 11.05
N THR A 248 14.90 -34.47 10.50
CA THR A 248 13.68 -35.06 11.06
C THR A 248 13.32 -36.31 10.26
N ARG A 249 13.15 -37.45 10.96
CA ARG A 249 12.81 -38.74 10.33
C ARG A 249 11.49 -38.76 9.54
N ASN A 250 10.64 -37.71 9.73
CA ASN A 250 9.38 -37.53 9.00
C ASN A 250 9.40 -36.19 8.24
N THR A 251 10.09 -36.15 7.13
CA THR A 251 10.57 -34.93 6.48
C THR A 251 9.52 -34.04 5.81
N SER A 252 8.44 -34.60 5.29
CA SER A 252 7.46 -33.81 4.52
C SER A 252 6.42 -33.11 5.40
N SER A 253 5.82 -33.81 6.35
CA SER A 253 4.76 -33.25 7.21
C SER A 253 5.30 -32.25 8.24
N ALA A 254 6.51 -32.49 8.78
CA ALA A 254 7.15 -31.56 9.72
C ALA A 254 7.57 -30.24 9.05
N GLY A 255 8.08 -30.30 7.82
CA GLY A 255 8.38 -29.10 7.04
C GLY A 255 7.16 -28.26 6.73
N PHE A 256 6.05 -28.92 6.35
CA PHE A 256 4.77 -28.24 6.13
C PHE A 256 4.25 -27.58 7.41
N ALA A 257 4.19 -28.31 8.53
CA ALA A 257 3.74 -27.76 9.81
C ALA A 257 4.59 -26.55 10.24
N MET A 258 5.92 -26.63 10.10
CA MET A 258 6.84 -25.55 10.41
C MET A 258 6.57 -24.32 9.52
N SER A 259 6.30 -24.52 8.22
CA SER A 259 5.97 -23.41 7.32
C SER A 259 4.70 -22.69 7.75
N VAL A 260 3.65 -23.40 8.14
CA VAL A 260 2.40 -22.81 8.61
C VAL A 260 2.62 -21.96 9.86
N ILE A 261 3.42 -22.44 10.82
CA ILE A 261 3.75 -21.71 12.04
C ILE A 261 4.50 -20.41 11.72
N ILE A 262 5.53 -20.48 10.87
CA ILE A 262 6.34 -19.32 10.48
C ILE A 262 5.48 -18.29 9.75
N ILE A 263 4.65 -18.73 8.81
CA ILE A 263 3.72 -17.87 8.07
C ILE A 263 2.77 -17.17 9.05
N PHE A 264 2.17 -17.93 9.98
CA PHE A 264 1.26 -17.38 10.98
C PHE A 264 1.91 -16.25 11.79
N PHE A 265 3.11 -16.51 12.37
CA PHE A 265 3.81 -15.50 13.15
C PHE A 265 4.21 -14.28 12.33
N TYR A 266 4.66 -14.48 11.09
CA TYR A 266 5.01 -13.38 10.20
C TYR A 266 3.81 -12.48 9.92
N TYR A 267 2.65 -13.05 9.55
CA TYR A 267 1.45 -12.28 9.26
C TYR A 267 0.81 -11.66 10.51
N ALA A 268 0.94 -12.32 11.66
CA ALA A 268 0.54 -11.72 12.94
C ALA A 268 1.35 -10.46 13.26
N LEU A 269 2.69 -10.53 13.12
CA LEU A 269 3.57 -9.36 13.27
C LEU A 269 3.25 -8.26 12.25
N MET A 270 2.98 -8.65 11.01
CA MET A 270 2.63 -7.69 9.95
C MET A 270 1.31 -6.97 10.25
N THR A 271 0.28 -7.70 10.67
CA THR A 271 -1.02 -7.11 11.05
C THR A 271 -0.88 -6.16 12.23
N MET A 272 -0.09 -6.56 13.23
CA MET A 272 0.23 -5.71 14.38
C MET A 272 1.00 -4.45 13.95
N GLY A 273 2.02 -4.61 13.12
CA GLY A 273 2.78 -3.47 12.57
C GLY A 273 1.89 -2.49 11.81
N ASN A 274 0.99 -3.01 10.96
CA ASN A 274 0.03 -2.19 10.23
C ASN A 274 -0.95 -1.44 11.15
N ALA A 275 -1.43 -2.08 12.21
CA ALA A 275 -2.30 -1.43 13.19
C ALA A 275 -1.57 -0.29 13.91
N LEU A 276 -0.31 -0.49 14.30
CA LEU A 276 0.54 0.53 14.93
C LEU A 276 0.86 1.69 13.98
N ALA A 277 1.10 1.40 12.69
CA ALA A 277 1.33 2.41 11.66
C ALA A 277 0.09 3.28 11.45
N ARG A 278 -1.07 2.65 11.22
CA ARG A 278 -2.34 3.35 10.97
C ARG A 278 -2.80 4.14 12.18
N GLY A 279 -2.57 3.62 13.39
CA GLY A 279 -2.87 4.30 14.65
C GLY A 279 -1.92 5.45 15.01
N GLY A 280 -0.85 5.67 14.22
CA GLY A 280 0.12 6.75 14.47
C GLY A 280 1.03 6.51 15.68
N VAL A 281 1.05 5.30 16.24
CA VAL A 281 1.90 4.95 17.40
C VAL A 281 3.37 4.84 16.98
N LEU A 282 3.62 4.33 15.78
CA LEU A 282 4.96 4.20 15.19
C LEU A 282 4.99 4.81 13.79
N PRO A 283 6.14 5.35 13.36
CA PRO A 283 6.33 5.79 11.98
C PRO A 283 6.00 4.64 11.01
N PRO A 284 5.17 4.89 9.97
CA PRO A 284 4.68 3.84 9.07
C PRO A 284 5.80 2.99 8.46
N MET A 285 6.91 3.60 8.09
CA MET A 285 8.08 2.90 7.57
C MET A 285 8.60 1.84 8.54
N LEU A 286 8.83 2.20 9.80
CA LEU A 286 9.36 1.26 10.79
C LEU A 286 8.35 0.16 11.10
N ALA A 287 7.10 0.52 11.34
CA ALA A 287 6.05 -0.40 11.73
C ALA A 287 5.80 -1.50 10.68
N VAL A 288 5.78 -1.14 9.40
CA VAL A 288 5.57 -2.08 8.28
C VAL A 288 6.78 -2.99 8.05
N TRP A 289 7.99 -2.55 8.41
CA TRP A 289 9.21 -3.34 8.22
C TRP A 289 9.57 -4.24 9.41
N ILE A 290 8.87 -4.13 10.56
CA ILE A 290 9.11 -4.98 11.74
C ILE A 290 9.19 -6.49 11.40
N PRO A 291 8.22 -7.11 10.69
CA PRO A 291 8.27 -8.54 10.40
C PRO A 291 9.49 -8.92 9.54
N ASN A 292 9.87 -8.04 8.61
CA ASN A 292 11.03 -8.24 7.76
C ASN A 292 12.33 -8.15 8.54
N ILE A 293 12.47 -7.18 9.43
CA ILE A 293 13.66 -7.04 10.29
C ILE A 293 13.82 -8.27 11.18
N VAL A 294 12.74 -8.68 11.84
CA VAL A 294 12.74 -9.89 12.69
C VAL A 294 13.10 -11.13 11.85
N GLY A 295 12.50 -11.27 10.66
CA GLY A 295 12.76 -12.38 9.75
C GLY A 295 14.19 -12.42 9.22
N ILE A 296 14.79 -11.27 8.87
CA ILE A 296 16.20 -11.17 8.45
C ILE A 296 17.14 -11.60 9.58
N ILE A 297 16.92 -11.08 10.79
CA ILE A 297 17.73 -11.43 11.97
C ILE A 297 17.64 -12.94 12.23
N ALA A 298 16.42 -13.50 12.26
CA ALA A 298 16.21 -14.93 12.46
C ALA A 298 16.89 -15.76 11.35
N GLY A 299 16.69 -15.39 10.08
CA GLY A 299 17.29 -16.06 8.93
C GLY A 299 18.81 -16.06 8.96
N LEU A 300 19.44 -14.91 9.27
CA LEU A 300 20.89 -14.80 9.39
C LEU A 300 21.47 -15.63 10.55
N ILE A 301 20.79 -15.65 11.70
CA ILE A 301 21.18 -16.50 12.84
C ILE A 301 21.13 -17.97 12.45
N LEU A 302 20.03 -18.40 11.80
CA LEU A 302 19.86 -19.78 11.36
C LEU A 302 20.90 -20.18 10.31
N LEU A 303 21.17 -19.32 9.32
CA LEU A 303 22.20 -19.55 8.31
C LEU A 303 23.60 -19.69 8.93
N ARG A 304 23.96 -18.82 9.88
CA ARG A 304 25.24 -18.92 10.62
C ARG A 304 25.35 -20.22 11.41
N ARG A 305 24.27 -20.68 12.04
CA ARG A 305 24.26 -21.96 12.76
C ARG A 305 24.43 -23.14 11.82
N ALA A 306 23.78 -23.11 10.66
CA ALA A 306 23.85 -24.17 9.65
C ALA A 306 25.20 -24.23 8.90
N SER A 307 25.96 -23.13 8.92
CA SER A 307 27.29 -23.05 8.29
C SER A 307 28.43 -23.56 9.18
N ARG A 308 28.19 -23.70 10.47
CA ARG A 308 29.10 -24.34 11.44
C ARG A 308 28.94 -25.85 11.44
#